data_2b42a1a67ccb770394fea84c2dc71319
#
_entry.id   2b42a1a67ccb770394fea84c2dc71319
#
_cell.length_a   1.000
_cell.length_b   1.000
_cell.length_c   1.000
_cell.angle_alpha   90.00
_cell.angle_beta   90.00
_cell.angle_gamma   90.00
#
_symmetry.space_group_name_H-M   'P 1'
#
loop_
_entity.id
_entity.type
_entity.pdbx_description
1 polymer ?
#
loop_
_entity_poly.entity_id
_entity_poly.type
_entity_poly.pdbx_seq_one_letter_code
_entity_poly.pdbx_strand_id
1 'polypeptide(L)'
;MTTPASGTPAPASASQRGVTGEHRPARVAAFFVLPYLLLAVAWLASNPVAAAPDEDAHLVKALGIARLDIGVPYAGPVDQSDLGAVRNASISRVVSIPSQLSPVGYPCFQFLPEVTADCQPPPPAGTGDIEATTTLGAYPPFAYLPLGLAARAASSPEQAFTQGRVVVLVEAMLLLWLACWHLLRWLGRRALLGIALALTPVAVFCAAILNTSGLEIYGALGVAAVVAVATRRPESLTSRGTQAVTLGSGSALVLSRQLGMVTMAALVVLLLGVGGWPVLWQALRRGSWLLAGTIAVLAAEVVAMTGWELRFDHPVLLGPWVSWPSLVDFVRLLPQLVQEGIGRFGWLDTHMPSWSAYAWAGAVTAVTAAAIVVGHRRDRMLVLGMLLAALVLAYVTYSRVFHPIGAGLQGRHLLPFLAFVPVLAGIALSERVSGRTLAQIVTAAAVVLPALQLYGIYLNAKRYAVGLTSGPTWFVPDARWAPPLGWYPWLALALVACVAMAVSWLRLARLPTQDRVGPGPGSPAAGLPS
;
A
#
# COMPACT_ATOMS: atom_id res chain seq x y z
N MET A 1 43.58 54.67 -45.54
CA MET A 1 42.96 53.36 -45.89
C MET A 1 42.89 52.51 -44.60
N THR A 2 41.79 52.55 -43.93
CA THR A 2 41.56 51.84 -42.65
C THR A 2 40.49 50.80 -42.93
N THR A 3 40.82 49.53 -42.75
CA THR A 3 39.93 48.37 -42.87
C THR A 3 39.04 48.27 -41.65
N PRO A 4 37.72 47.92 -41.73
CA PRO A 4 36.84 47.72 -40.60
C PRO A 4 36.96 46.32 -40.02
N ALA A 5 36.96 46.22 -38.69
CA ALA A 5 36.96 44.99 -37.92
C ALA A 5 35.61 44.27 -38.02
N SER A 6 35.63 42.99 -38.33
CA SER A 6 34.50 42.08 -38.33
C SER A 6 34.09 41.72 -36.90
N GLY A 7 32.93 42.17 -36.47
CA GLY A 7 32.32 41.77 -35.21
C GLY A 7 31.74 40.37 -35.25
N THR A 8 32.24 39.49 -34.40
CA THR A 8 31.68 38.16 -34.15
C THR A 8 30.36 38.27 -33.35
N PRO A 9 29.27 37.63 -33.76
CA PRO A 9 28.03 37.64 -32.97
C PRO A 9 28.19 36.81 -31.68
N ALA A 10 27.77 37.40 -30.55
CA ALA A 10 27.75 36.75 -29.27
C ALA A 10 26.79 35.53 -29.25
N PRO A 11 27.14 34.43 -28.57
CA PRO A 11 26.28 33.26 -28.49
C PRO A 11 25.02 33.58 -27.73
N ALA A 12 23.86 33.28 -28.34
CA ALA A 12 22.54 33.44 -27.75
C ALA A 12 22.43 32.64 -26.45
N SER A 13 21.93 33.30 -25.43
CA SER A 13 21.77 32.78 -24.06
C SER A 13 20.94 31.52 -23.98
N ALA A 14 21.49 30.48 -23.37
CA ALA A 14 20.90 29.16 -23.15
C ALA A 14 19.85 29.14 -21.98
N SER A 15 19.06 30.20 -21.79
CA SER A 15 18.20 30.35 -20.61
C SER A 15 16.71 29.98 -20.77
N GLN A 16 16.29 29.34 -21.88
CA GLN A 16 14.84 29.04 -22.07
C GLN A 16 14.46 27.53 -22.13
N ARG A 17 15.27 26.61 -21.66
CA ARG A 17 14.89 25.17 -21.62
C ARG A 17 14.37 24.66 -20.28
N GLY A 18 14.05 25.53 -19.33
CA GLY A 18 13.74 25.13 -17.94
C GLY A 18 12.30 24.76 -17.63
N VAL A 19 11.30 25.22 -18.38
CA VAL A 19 9.89 25.20 -17.91
C VAL A 19 9.02 24.09 -18.53
N THR A 20 9.36 23.58 -19.70
CA THR A 20 8.51 22.59 -20.40
C THR A 20 8.74 21.13 -19.98
N GLY A 21 9.78 20.83 -19.18
CA GLY A 21 10.16 19.47 -18.76
C GLY A 21 9.46 18.95 -17.51
N GLU A 22 9.02 19.81 -16.60
CA GLU A 22 8.52 19.40 -15.28
C GLU A 22 7.13 18.74 -15.30
N HIS A 23 6.26 19.12 -16.22
CA HIS A 23 4.91 18.55 -16.33
C HIS A 23 4.87 17.14 -16.93
N ARG A 24 5.93 16.70 -17.61
CA ARG A 24 5.96 15.40 -18.30
C ARG A 24 5.96 14.20 -17.35
N PRO A 25 6.80 14.14 -16.27
CA PRO A 25 6.75 13.05 -15.27
C PRO A 25 5.40 12.95 -14.55
N ALA A 26 4.80 14.08 -14.15
CA ALA A 26 3.52 14.11 -13.46
C ALA A 26 2.37 13.55 -14.32
N ARG A 27 2.32 13.92 -15.62
CA ARG A 27 1.30 13.40 -16.55
C ARG A 27 1.50 11.91 -16.84
N VAL A 28 2.75 11.45 -16.96
CA VAL A 28 3.04 10.01 -17.14
C VAL A 28 2.66 9.22 -15.89
N ALA A 29 2.92 9.75 -14.70
CA ALA A 29 2.50 9.15 -13.44
C ALA A 29 0.96 9.04 -13.37
N ALA A 30 0.24 10.13 -13.69
CA ALA A 30 -1.22 10.12 -13.72
C ALA A 30 -1.77 9.08 -14.72
N PHE A 31 -1.17 8.99 -15.91
CA PHE A 31 -1.57 8.00 -16.90
C PHE A 31 -1.31 6.55 -16.44
N PHE A 32 -0.25 6.31 -15.68
CA PHE A 32 0.05 5.00 -15.10
C PHE A 32 -0.90 4.65 -13.95
N VAL A 33 -1.26 5.63 -13.11
CA VAL A 33 -2.12 5.44 -11.93
C VAL A 33 -3.62 5.33 -12.31
N LEU A 34 -4.05 5.99 -13.39
CA LEU A 34 -5.46 6.02 -13.79
C LEU A 34 -6.10 4.63 -13.90
N PRO A 35 -5.50 3.60 -14.53
CA PRO A 35 -6.08 2.25 -14.55
C PRO A 35 -6.29 1.65 -13.16
N TYR A 36 -5.37 1.88 -12.23
CA TYR A 36 -5.50 1.41 -10.84
C TYR A 36 -6.61 2.16 -10.09
N LEU A 37 -6.75 3.47 -10.33
CA LEU A 37 -7.88 4.25 -9.80
C LEU A 37 -9.21 3.69 -10.31
N LEU A 38 -9.35 3.46 -11.61
CA LEU A 38 -10.58 2.92 -12.20
C LEU A 38 -10.91 1.52 -11.64
N LEU A 39 -9.90 0.68 -11.49
CA LEU A 39 -10.07 -0.65 -10.89
C LEU A 39 -10.48 -0.57 -9.42
N ALA A 40 -9.84 0.31 -8.64
CA ALA A 40 -10.17 0.50 -7.24
C ALA A 40 -11.58 1.13 -7.06
N VAL A 41 -12.02 2.00 -7.96
CA VAL A 41 -13.41 2.49 -8.01
C VAL A 41 -14.38 1.32 -8.28
N ALA A 42 -14.04 0.42 -9.21
CA ALA A 42 -14.86 -0.77 -9.45
C ALA A 42 -14.94 -1.67 -8.20
N TRP A 43 -13.83 -1.87 -7.49
CA TRP A 43 -13.79 -2.58 -6.20
C TRP A 43 -14.67 -1.89 -5.14
N LEU A 44 -14.51 -0.58 -4.95
CA LEU A 44 -15.26 0.20 -3.96
C LEU A 44 -16.76 0.10 -4.18
N ALA A 45 -17.21 0.25 -5.42
CA ALA A 45 -18.60 0.29 -5.77
C ALA A 45 -19.27 -1.10 -5.82
N SER A 46 -18.50 -2.15 -6.17
CA SER A 46 -18.99 -3.53 -6.27
C SER A 46 -18.92 -4.32 -4.96
N ASN A 47 -18.27 -3.78 -3.91
CA ASN A 47 -18.23 -4.41 -2.61
C ASN A 47 -19.42 -3.97 -1.75
N PRO A 48 -20.19 -4.90 -1.16
CA PRO A 48 -21.16 -4.51 -0.14
C PRO A 48 -20.45 -3.84 1.04
N VAL A 49 -21.17 -3.04 1.79
CA VAL A 49 -20.62 -2.42 3.01
C VAL A 49 -20.30 -3.50 4.03
N ALA A 50 -19.29 -3.26 4.87
CA ALA A 50 -18.75 -4.24 5.82
C ALA A 50 -18.27 -5.56 5.17
N ALA A 51 -17.91 -5.55 3.87
CA ALA A 51 -17.46 -6.73 3.14
C ALA A 51 -15.97 -7.06 3.33
N ALA A 52 -15.22 -6.24 4.04
CA ALA A 52 -13.82 -6.48 4.34
C ALA A 52 -13.63 -6.79 5.82
N PRO A 53 -12.55 -7.49 6.20
CA PRO A 53 -12.32 -7.83 7.60
C PRO A 53 -12.23 -6.58 8.47
N ASP A 54 -12.99 -6.58 9.56
CA ASP A 54 -13.04 -5.53 10.58
C ASP A 54 -13.54 -4.16 10.09
N GLU A 55 -14.17 -4.08 8.90
CA GLU A 55 -14.57 -2.81 8.29
C GLU A 55 -15.64 -2.08 9.13
N ASP A 56 -16.52 -2.81 9.78
CA ASP A 56 -17.48 -2.32 10.76
C ASP A 56 -16.80 -1.73 12.01
N ALA A 57 -15.80 -2.43 12.54
CA ALA A 57 -15.01 -1.95 13.67
C ALA A 57 -14.16 -0.72 13.29
N HIS A 58 -13.64 -0.66 12.05
CA HIS A 58 -12.97 0.53 11.52
C HIS A 58 -13.92 1.73 11.44
N LEU A 59 -15.18 1.55 11.01
CA LEU A 59 -16.17 2.63 10.96
C LEU A 59 -16.48 3.16 12.37
N VAL A 60 -16.78 2.26 13.32
CA VAL A 60 -17.05 2.64 14.72
C VAL A 60 -15.88 3.43 15.30
N LYS A 61 -14.63 2.94 15.12
CA LYS A 61 -13.42 3.65 15.54
C LYS A 61 -13.31 5.04 14.91
N ALA A 62 -13.53 5.14 13.61
CA ALA A 62 -13.43 6.42 12.88
C ALA A 62 -14.45 7.44 13.36
N LEU A 63 -15.70 7.02 13.55
CA LEU A 63 -16.78 7.88 14.07
C LEU A 63 -16.48 8.38 15.49
N GLY A 64 -15.97 7.51 16.38
CA GLY A 64 -15.52 7.91 17.71
C GLY A 64 -14.41 8.97 17.65
N ILE A 65 -13.34 8.72 16.86
CA ILE A 65 -12.22 9.65 16.71
C ILE A 65 -12.67 11.01 16.13
N ALA A 66 -13.60 11.04 15.18
CA ALA A 66 -14.15 12.29 14.67
C ALA A 66 -14.92 13.13 15.72
N ARG A 67 -15.32 12.51 16.82
CA ARG A 67 -15.97 13.13 17.98
C ARG A 67 -14.98 13.37 19.14
N LEU A 68 -13.70 13.08 18.95
CA LEU A 68 -12.64 13.07 19.97
C LEU A 68 -12.91 12.06 21.10
N ASP A 69 -13.72 11.05 20.81
CA ASP A 69 -14.02 9.94 21.73
C ASP A 69 -13.10 8.74 21.39
N ILE A 70 -12.13 8.47 22.25
CA ILE A 70 -11.24 7.32 22.15
C ILE A 70 -11.84 6.05 22.78
N GLY A 71 -13.00 6.18 23.41
CA GLY A 71 -13.75 5.12 24.06
C GLY A 71 -13.25 4.71 25.44
N VAL A 72 -14.13 4.04 26.15
CA VAL A 72 -13.84 3.37 27.43
C VAL A 72 -13.51 1.90 27.20
N PRO A 73 -12.73 1.24 28.08
CA PRO A 73 -12.49 -0.20 27.98
C PRO A 73 -13.79 -1.00 27.95
N TYR A 74 -13.82 -2.03 27.10
CA TYR A 74 -14.94 -2.96 27.08
C TYR A 74 -15.02 -3.72 28.40
N ALA A 75 -16.19 -3.72 29.06
CA ALA A 75 -16.44 -4.36 30.34
C ALA A 75 -17.55 -5.43 30.26
N GLY A 76 -17.95 -5.83 29.05
CA GLY A 76 -18.98 -6.87 28.87
C GLY A 76 -18.45 -8.30 29.15
N PRO A 77 -19.34 -9.29 29.06
CA PRO A 77 -18.97 -10.68 29.29
C PRO A 77 -17.99 -11.19 28.23
N VAL A 78 -17.02 -12.00 28.66
CA VAL A 78 -15.99 -12.58 27.77
C VAL A 78 -15.83 -14.05 28.14
N ASP A 79 -15.84 -14.93 27.14
CA ASP A 79 -15.49 -16.33 27.34
C ASP A 79 -14.00 -16.44 27.68
N GLN A 80 -13.71 -16.76 28.95
CA GLN A 80 -12.34 -16.87 29.47
C GLN A 80 -11.59 -18.11 28.92
N SER A 81 -12.30 -19.06 28.34
CA SER A 81 -11.71 -20.24 27.71
C SER A 81 -11.22 -19.96 26.28
N ASP A 82 -11.76 -18.93 25.63
CA ASP A 82 -11.33 -18.45 24.31
C ASP A 82 -10.31 -17.31 24.45
N LEU A 83 -9.04 -17.63 24.29
CA LEU A 83 -7.94 -16.66 24.38
C LEU A 83 -8.03 -15.56 23.30
N GLY A 84 -8.64 -15.86 22.15
CA GLY A 84 -8.92 -14.89 21.10
C GLY A 84 -9.99 -13.88 21.55
N ALA A 85 -11.08 -14.36 22.17
CA ALA A 85 -12.12 -13.51 22.74
C ALA A 85 -11.56 -12.63 23.88
N VAL A 86 -10.77 -13.20 24.79
CA VAL A 86 -10.09 -12.45 25.87
C VAL A 86 -9.22 -11.34 25.32
N ARG A 87 -8.38 -11.65 24.30
CA ARG A 87 -7.54 -10.65 23.66
C ARG A 87 -8.38 -9.56 22.97
N ASN A 88 -9.38 -9.95 22.19
CA ASN A 88 -10.23 -8.98 21.50
C ASN A 88 -10.93 -8.05 22.50
N ALA A 89 -11.47 -8.58 23.59
CA ALA A 89 -12.07 -7.78 24.64
C ALA A 89 -11.07 -6.78 25.27
N SER A 90 -9.83 -7.21 25.52
CA SER A 90 -8.80 -6.36 26.13
C SER A 90 -8.43 -5.13 25.28
N ILE A 91 -8.46 -5.27 23.96
CA ILE A 91 -8.17 -4.18 23.02
C ILE A 91 -9.44 -3.44 22.56
N SER A 92 -10.62 -3.93 22.89
CA SER A 92 -11.89 -3.31 22.50
C SER A 92 -12.17 -2.04 23.30
N ARG A 93 -12.85 -1.11 22.65
CA ARG A 93 -13.36 0.12 23.28
C ARG A 93 -14.82 0.32 22.89
N VAL A 94 -15.56 0.87 23.84
CA VAL A 94 -16.94 1.31 23.64
C VAL A 94 -16.91 2.81 23.41
N VAL A 95 -17.47 3.25 22.29
CA VAL A 95 -17.54 4.66 21.88
C VAL A 95 -18.98 5.06 21.59
N SER A 96 -19.29 6.36 21.74
CA SER A 96 -20.59 6.91 21.40
C SER A 96 -20.65 7.30 19.93
N ILE A 97 -21.61 6.73 19.18
CA ILE A 97 -21.83 7.02 17.76
C ILE A 97 -23.30 7.36 17.48
N PRO A 98 -23.62 8.12 16.42
CA PRO A 98 -24.99 8.32 15.99
C PRO A 98 -25.65 6.98 15.62
N SER A 99 -26.86 6.74 16.17
CA SER A 99 -27.59 5.48 15.98
C SER A 99 -27.86 5.16 14.50
N GLN A 100 -28.15 6.20 13.67
CA GLN A 100 -28.39 6.06 12.24
C GLN A 100 -27.12 5.63 11.46
N LEU A 101 -25.92 5.67 12.07
CA LEU A 101 -24.67 5.23 11.44
C LEU A 101 -24.17 3.88 12.00
N SER A 102 -24.97 3.19 12.79
CA SER A 102 -24.61 1.91 13.41
C SER A 102 -24.36 0.83 12.35
N PRO A 103 -23.18 0.18 12.34
CA PRO A 103 -22.89 -0.91 11.40
C PRO A 103 -23.41 -2.27 11.90
N VAL A 104 -24.15 -2.34 12.99
CA VAL A 104 -24.63 -3.59 13.58
C VAL A 104 -25.49 -4.37 12.60
N GLY A 105 -25.16 -5.64 12.40
CA GLY A 105 -25.87 -6.55 11.49
C GLY A 105 -25.40 -6.50 10.03
N TYR A 106 -24.63 -5.49 9.62
CA TYR A 106 -24.15 -5.39 8.24
C TYR A 106 -23.19 -6.51 7.82
N PRO A 107 -22.25 -7.00 8.66
CA PRO A 107 -21.41 -8.15 8.28
C PRO A 107 -22.11 -9.50 8.43
N CYS A 108 -23.41 -9.61 8.05
CA CYS A 108 -24.24 -10.82 8.19
C CYS A 108 -23.71 -12.03 7.43
N PHE A 109 -22.84 -11.81 6.44
CA PHE A 109 -22.17 -12.81 5.63
C PHE A 109 -20.75 -13.16 6.13
N GLN A 110 -20.34 -12.62 7.27
CA GLN A 110 -18.99 -12.79 7.82
C GLN A 110 -18.64 -14.27 8.02
N PHE A 111 -17.54 -14.73 7.43
CA PHE A 111 -17.08 -16.13 7.45
C PHE A 111 -18.09 -17.17 6.93
N LEU A 112 -19.12 -16.71 6.21
CA LEU A 112 -20.15 -17.55 5.61
C LEU A 112 -20.12 -17.41 4.09
N PRO A 113 -19.19 -18.10 3.36
CA PRO A 113 -18.89 -17.84 1.96
C PRO A 113 -20.07 -18.07 0.99
N GLU A 114 -21.12 -18.78 1.43
CA GLU A 114 -22.33 -19.01 0.63
C GLU A 114 -23.49 -18.05 0.93
N VAL A 115 -23.35 -17.22 2.00
CA VAL A 115 -24.36 -16.20 2.33
C VAL A 115 -24.10 -14.95 1.50
N THR A 116 -25.07 -14.57 0.69
CA THR A 116 -25.03 -13.40 -0.21
C THR A 116 -25.27 -12.09 0.56
N ALA A 117 -24.98 -10.95 -0.04
CA ALA A 117 -25.08 -9.66 0.64
C ALA A 117 -26.52 -9.13 0.78
N ASP A 118 -27.53 -9.84 0.28
CA ASP A 118 -28.94 -9.55 0.52
C ASP A 118 -29.42 -9.82 1.96
N CYS A 119 -28.57 -10.45 2.79
CA CYS A 119 -28.80 -10.58 4.23
C CYS A 119 -28.68 -9.27 5.01
N GLN A 120 -28.13 -8.20 4.41
CA GLN A 120 -27.92 -6.93 5.11
C GLN A 120 -29.22 -6.30 5.58
N PRO A 121 -29.26 -5.76 6.82
CA PRO A 121 -30.47 -5.13 7.34
C PRO A 121 -30.75 -3.78 6.63
N PRO A 122 -31.99 -3.30 6.68
CA PRO A 122 -32.28 -1.94 6.28
C PRO A 122 -31.54 -0.94 7.21
N PRO A 123 -31.32 0.31 6.75
CA PRO A 123 -30.69 1.34 7.57
C PRO A 123 -31.43 1.54 8.90
N PRO A 124 -30.69 1.74 10.01
CA PRO A 124 -31.29 1.97 11.33
C PRO A 124 -32.17 3.23 11.32
N ALA A 125 -33.38 3.13 11.86
CA ALA A 125 -34.32 4.24 11.96
C ALA A 125 -34.15 5.11 13.23
N GLY A 126 -33.16 4.82 14.07
CA GLY A 126 -32.94 5.50 15.35
C GLY A 126 -32.43 6.94 15.20
N THR A 127 -32.77 7.76 16.21
CA THR A 127 -32.22 9.11 16.39
C THR A 127 -31.50 9.19 17.73
N GLY A 128 -30.43 9.97 17.80
CA GLY A 128 -29.58 10.09 19.00
C GLY A 128 -28.35 9.20 18.95
N ASP A 129 -27.64 9.14 20.05
CA ASP A 129 -26.38 8.39 20.17
C ASP A 129 -26.61 7.01 20.81
N ILE A 130 -25.78 6.06 20.39
CA ILE A 130 -25.72 4.71 20.97
C ILE A 130 -24.28 4.37 21.34
N GLU A 131 -24.10 3.47 22.28
CA GLU A 131 -22.82 2.84 22.54
C GLU A 131 -22.53 1.75 21.51
N ALA A 132 -21.37 1.80 20.89
CA ALA A 132 -20.90 0.82 19.93
C ALA A 132 -19.50 0.35 20.28
N THR A 133 -19.24 -0.95 20.10
CA THR A 133 -17.94 -1.55 20.40
C THR A 133 -17.09 -1.63 19.15
N THR A 134 -15.81 -1.25 19.27
CA THR A 134 -14.78 -1.50 18.26
C THR A 134 -13.67 -2.37 18.83
N THR A 135 -13.32 -3.45 18.13
CA THR A 135 -12.17 -4.31 18.42
C THR A 135 -10.82 -3.67 18.06
N LEU A 136 -10.85 -2.49 17.46
CA LEU A 136 -9.67 -1.73 17.02
C LEU A 136 -9.30 -0.59 17.98
N GLY A 137 -9.75 -0.67 19.22
CA GLY A 137 -9.47 0.36 20.23
C GLY A 137 -7.99 0.64 20.42
N ALA A 138 -7.14 -0.39 20.39
CA ALA A 138 -5.69 -0.28 20.50
C ALA A 138 -5.02 0.45 19.30
N TYR A 139 -5.68 0.53 18.14
CA TYR A 139 -5.08 1.18 16.97
C TYR A 139 -4.94 2.69 17.20
N PRO A 140 -3.84 3.31 16.73
CA PRO A 140 -3.61 4.74 16.85
C PRO A 140 -4.72 5.56 16.18
N PRO A 141 -5.08 6.73 16.71
CA PRO A 141 -6.21 7.51 16.19
C PRO A 141 -5.91 8.26 14.89
N PHE A 142 -4.64 8.44 14.54
CA PHE A 142 -4.21 9.42 13.55
C PHE A 142 -4.79 9.17 12.15
N ALA A 143 -4.70 7.93 11.65
CA ALA A 143 -5.25 7.56 10.35
C ALA A 143 -6.79 7.52 10.31
N TYR A 144 -7.45 7.47 11.46
CA TYR A 144 -8.91 7.43 11.53
C TYR A 144 -9.57 8.80 11.47
N LEU A 145 -8.84 9.88 11.77
CA LEU A 145 -9.43 11.22 11.80
C LEU A 145 -10.02 11.64 10.45
N PRO A 146 -9.30 11.57 9.31
CA PRO A 146 -9.90 11.93 8.01
C PRO A 146 -11.07 11.01 7.64
N LEU A 147 -10.98 9.71 7.95
CA LEU A 147 -12.04 8.73 7.70
C LEU A 147 -13.33 9.10 8.46
N GLY A 148 -13.19 9.38 9.74
CA GLY A 148 -14.31 9.74 10.61
C GLY A 148 -14.91 11.11 10.28
N LEU A 149 -14.07 12.11 9.94
CA LEU A 149 -14.56 13.41 9.50
C LEU A 149 -15.40 13.32 8.22
N ALA A 150 -15.07 12.45 7.30
CA ALA A 150 -15.90 12.17 6.14
C ALA A 150 -17.17 11.41 6.55
N ALA A 151 -17.04 10.28 7.24
CA ALA A 151 -18.14 9.39 7.58
C ALA A 151 -19.23 10.05 8.44
N ARG A 152 -18.88 10.98 9.35
CA ARG A 152 -19.85 11.66 10.22
C ARG A 152 -20.87 12.52 9.49
N ALA A 153 -20.59 12.90 8.23
CA ALA A 153 -21.51 13.68 7.40
C ALA A 153 -22.58 12.81 6.71
N ALA A 154 -22.51 11.50 6.88
CA ALA A 154 -23.46 10.55 6.29
C ALA A 154 -24.81 10.54 7.02
N SER A 155 -25.85 10.13 6.31
CA SER A 155 -27.20 9.93 6.86
C SER A 155 -27.56 8.46 7.02
N SER A 156 -26.70 7.53 6.58
CA SER A 156 -26.87 6.09 6.75
C SER A 156 -25.52 5.38 6.86
N PRO A 157 -25.46 4.13 7.35
CA PRO A 157 -24.24 3.35 7.41
C PRO A 157 -23.60 3.16 6.04
N GLU A 158 -24.39 2.90 4.98
CA GLU A 158 -23.89 2.69 3.62
C GLU A 158 -23.16 3.93 3.09
N GLN A 159 -23.70 5.12 3.37
CA GLN A 159 -23.02 6.37 3.03
C GLN A 159 -21.75 6.57 3.85
N ALA A 160 -21.76 6.25 5.15
CA ALA A 160 -20.61 6.38 6.02
C ALA A 160 -19.46 5.47 5.57
N PHE A 161 -19.74 4.19 5.26
CA PHE A 161 -18.77 3.28 4.67
C PHE A 161 -18.23 3.81 3.34
N THR A 162 -19.12 4.25 2.44
CA THR A 162 -18.71 4.75 1.12
C THR A 162 -17.82 5.98 1.24
N GLN A 163 -18.16 6.93 2.09
CA GLN A 163 -17.37 8.14 2.30
C GLN A 163 -15.99 7.81 2.90
N GLY A 164 -15.93 6.90 3.88
CA GLY A 164 -14.66 6.44 4.43
C GLY A 164 -13.79 5.70 3.40
N ARG A 165 -14.38 4.82 2.58
CA ARG A 165 -13.69 4.15 1.47
C ARG A 165 -13.15 5.13 0.43
N VAL A 166 -13.90 6.19 0.11
CA VAL A 166 -13.46 7.25 -0.81
C VAL A 166 -12.22 7.97 -0.26
N VAL A 167 -12.17 8.25 1.04
CA VAL A 167 -10.98 8.85 1.67
C VAL A 167 -9.77 7.93 1.51
N VAL A 168 -9.90 6.64 1.87
CA VAL A 168 -8.81 5.65 1.69
C VAL A 168 -8.35 5.59 0.23
N LEU A 169 -9.30 5.57 -0.71
CA LEU A 169 -9.02 5.53 -2.15
C LEU A 169 -8.21 6.75 -2.60
N VAL A 170 -8.64 7.95 -2.20
CA VAL A 170 -7.97 9.21 -2.57
C VAL A 170 -6.55 9.24 -2.00
N GLU A 171 -6.38 8.89 -0.72
CA GLU A 171 -5.07 8.84 -0.06
C GLU A 171 -4.15 7.82 -0.74
N ALA A 172 -4.61 6.59 -0.98
CA ALA A 172 -3.84 5.55 -1.63
C ALA A 172 -3.41 5.93 -3.05
N MET A 173 -4.32 6.49 -3.85
CA MET A 173 -4.01 6.90 -5.23
C MET A 173 -3.10 8.12 -5.29
N LEU A 174 -3.21 9.05 -4.35
CA LEU A 174 -2.28 10.18 -4.24
C LEU A 174 -0.87 9.69 -3.88
N LEU A 175 -0.74 8.79 -2.91
CA LEU A 175 0.55 8.19 -2.53
C LEU A 175 1.17 7.40 -3.69
N LEU A 176 0.36 6.62 -4.43
CA LEU A 176 0.82 5.91 -5.62
C LEU A 176 1.31 6.88 -6.71
N TRP A 177 0.56 7.95 -6.94
CA TRP A 177 0.95 8.98 -7.91
C TRP A 177 2.26 9.66 -7.51
N LEU A 178 2.43 10.01 -6.23
CA LEU A 178 3.66 10.59 -5.70
C LEU A 178 4.86 9.64 -5.87
N ALA A 179 4.70 8.34 -5.57
CA ALA A 179 5.72 7.33 -5.75
C ALA A 179 6.14 7.20 -7.23
N CYS A 180 5.16 7.08 -8.13
CA CYS A 180 5.39 6.98 -9.58
C CYS A 180 6.03 8.26 -10.14
N TRP A 181 5.52 9.44 -9.75
CA TRP A 181 6.09 10.73 -10.17
C TRP A 181 7.55 10.86 -9.73
N HIS A 182 7.87 10.47 -8.49
CA HIS A 182 9.22 10.53 -7.95
C HIS A 182 10.18 9.61 -8.72
N LEU A 183 9.79 8.36 -8.96
CA LEU A 183 10.58 7.43 -9.77
C LEU A 183 10.80 7.94 -11.20
N LEU A 184 9.74 8.45 -11.84
CA LEU A 184 9.80 8.97 -13.20
C LEU A 184 10.73 10.18 -13.33
N ARG A 185 10.71 11.07 -12.34
CA ARG A 185 11.54 12.28 -12.31
C ARG A 185 13.03 11.96 -12.25
N TRP A 186 13.40 10.96 -11.44
CA TRP A 186 14.80 10.68 -11.11
C TRP A 186 15.39 9.48 -11.85
N LEU A 187 14.60 8.44 -12.09
CA LEU A 187 15.06 7.17 -12.65
C LEU A 187 14.42 6.80 -14.00
N GLY A 188 13.35 7.51 -14.37
CA GLY A 188 12.66 7.27 -15.63
C GLY A 188 11.65 6.12 -15.57
N ARG A 189 11.07 5.81 -16.74
CA ARG A 189 9.87 4.96 -16.86
C ARG A 189 10.09 3.50 -16.48
N ARG A 190 11.27 2.97 -16.70
CA ARG A 190 11.61 1.56 -16.41
C ARG A 190 11.51 1.25 -14.92
N ALA A 191 11.68 2.25 -14.04
CA ALA A 191 11.57 2.12 -12.61
C ALA A 191 10.14 1.75 -12.14
N LEU A 192 9.11 1.94 -12.97
CA LEU A 192 7.72 1.60 -12.62
C LEU A 192 7.42 0.09 -12.63
N LEU A 193 8.30 -0.75 -13.21
CA LEU A 193 8.11 -2.21 -13.21
C LEU A 193 7.92 -2.77 -11.80
N GLY A 194 8.73 -2.31 -10.86
CA GLY A 194 8.65 -2.77 -9.46
C GLY A 194 7.34 -2.37 -8.79
N ILE A 195 6.83 -1.15 -9.06
CA ILE A 195 5.52 -0.70 -8.57
C ILE A 195 4.40 -1.61 -9.11
N ALA A 196 4.43 -1.91 -10.42
CA ALA A 196 3.43 -2.77 -11.06
C ALA A 196 3.35 -4.17 -10.40
N LEU A 197 4.51 -4.75 -10.06
CA LEU A 197 4.59 -6.05 -9.39
C LEU A 197 4.15 -6.00 -7.92
N ALA A 198 4.36 -4.88 -7.24
CA ALA A 198 3.97 -4.70 -5.84
C ALA A 198 2.44 -4.52 -5.64
N LEU A 199 1.74 -4.05 -6.69
CA LEU A 199 0.29 -3.81 -6.65
C LEU A 199 -0.49 -5.10 -6.90
N THR A 200 -0.46 -6.04 -5.92
CA THR A 200 -1.26 -7.28 -5.96
C THR A 200 -2.76 -6.98 -5.99
N PRO A 201 -3.62 -7.92 -6.40
CA PRO A 201 -5.07 -7.74 -6.28
C PRO A 201 -5.53 -7.34 -4.89
N VAL A 202 -4.94 -7.91 -3.82
CA VAL A 202 -5.23 -7.53 -2.43
C VAL A 202 -4.73 -6.11 -2.11
N ALA A 203 -3.59 -5.67 -2.66
CA ALA A 203 -3.14 -4.28 -2.48
C ALA A 203 -4.13 -3.29 -3.09
N VAL A 204 -4.68 -3.57 -4.28
CA VAL A 204 -5.73 -2.73 -4.91
C VAL A 204 -7.03 -2.80 -4.14
N PHE A 205 -7.45 -3.98 -3.67
CA PHE A 205 -8.60 -4.16 -2.80
C PHE A 205 -8.48 -3.32 -1.51
N CYS A 206 -7.30 -3.32 -0.85
CA CYS A 206 -7.04 -2.51 0.35
C CYS A 206 -7.15 -1.00 0.12
N ALA A 207 -6.98 -0.50 -1.10
CA ALA A 207 -7.23 0.90 -1.45
C ALA A 207 -8.72 1.24 -1.60
N ALA A 208 -9.60 0.25 -1.61
CA ALA A 208 -11.02 0.39 -1.92
C ALA A 208 -11.96 0.04 -0.76
N ILE A 209 -11.40 -0.29 0.41
CA ILE A 209 -12.14 -0.68 1.61
C ILE A 209 -11.80 0.24 2.78
N LEU A 210 -12.70 0.34 3.75
CA LEU A 210 -12.52 1.20 4.93
C LEU A 210 -11.59 0.51 5.94
N ASN A 211 -10.28 0.70 5.75
CA ASN A 211 -9.26 0.25 6.70
C ASN A 211 -7.97 1.07 6.56
N THR A 212 -7.03 0.87 7.48
CA THR A 212 -5.73 1.57 7.46
C THR A 212 -4.64 0.82 6.68
N SER A 213 -4.90 -0.44 6.24
CA SER A 213 -3.91 -1.22 5.50
C SER A 213 -3.59 -0.62 4.12
N GLY A 214 -4.59 -0.01 3.45
CA GLY A 214 -4.36 0.72 2.21
C GLY A 214 -3.30 1.80 2.40
N LEU A 215 -3.51 2.68 3.39
CA LEU A 215 -2.59 3.78 3.69
C LEU A 215 -1.16 3.27 3.99
N GLU A 216 -1.04 2.19 4.75
CA GLU A 216 0.23 1.54 5.10
C GLU A 216 0.96 0.99 3.86
N ILE A 217 0.26 0.25 2.98
CA ILE A 217 0.83 -0.35 1.77
C ILE A 217 1.30 0.73 0.80
N TYR A 218 0.46 1.73 0.53
CA TYR A 218 0.78 2.79 -0.44
C TYR A 218 1.81 3.78 0.12
N GLY A 219 1.84 4.01 1.43
CA GLY A 219 2.92 4.70 2.11
C GLY A 219 4.27 3.97 1.94
N ALA A 220 4.28 2.66 2.14
CA ALA A 220 5.46 1.83 1.94
C ALA A 220 6.00 1.90 0.50
N LEU A 221 5.12 1.90 -0.53
CA LEU A 221 5.52 2.08 -1.93
C LEU A 221 6.22 3.43 -2.16
N GLY A 222 5.71 4.51 -1.57
CA GLY A 222 6.32 5.82 -1.68
C GLY A 222 7.67 5.90 -1.00
N VAL A 223 7.81 5.34 0.20
CA VAL A 223 9.09 5.25 0.91
C VAL A 223 10.08 4.38 0.13
N ALA A 224 9.65 3.24 -0.44
CA ALA A 224 10.49 2.40 -1.31
C ALA A 224 11.01 3.19 -2.53
N ALA A 225 10.17 4.02 -3.15
CA ALA A 225 10.55 4.88 -4.26
C ALA A 225 11.62 5.92 -3.83
N VAL A 226 11.45 6.54 -2.65
CA VAL A 226 12.44 7.48 -2.09
C VAL A 226 13.78 6.79 -1.85
N VAL A 227 13.78 5.61 -1.23
CA VAL A 227 14.99 4.82 -0.96
C VAL A 227 15.70 4.46 -2.26
N ALA A 228 14.96 3.96 -3.24
CA ALA A 228 15.50 3.58 -4.55
C ALA A 228 16.16 4.78 -5.26
N VAL A 229 15.55 5.94 -5.18
CA VAL A 229 16.11 7.18 -5.76
C VAL A 229 17.32 7.66 -4.96
N ALA A 230 17.21 7.81 -3.63
CA ALA A 230 18.28 8.33 -2.78
C ALA A 230 19.56 7.49 -2.87
N THR A 231 19.42 6.17 -3.02
CA THR A 231 20.56 5.27 -3.19
C THR A 231 21.28 5.44 -4.53
N ARG A 232 20.64 5.99 -5.56
CA ARG A 232 21.19 6.20 -6.90
C ARG A 232 21.51 7.64 -7.19
N ARG A 233 20.76 8.55 -6.59
CA ARG A 233 20.78 10.00 -6.78
C ARG A 233 20.78 10.69 -5.42
N PRO A 234 21.88 10.67 -4.67
CA PRO A 234 21.96 11.26 -3.31
C PRO A 234 21.55 12.74 -3.27
N GLU A 235 21.82 13.48 -4.36
CA GLU A 235 21.41 14.88 -4.51
C GLU A 235 19.90 15.08 -4.46
N SER A 236 19.12 14.04 -4.69
CA SER A 236 17.66 14.10 -4.58
C SER A 236 17.18 14.46 -3.16
N LEU A 237 17.95 14.09 -2.12
CA LEU A 237 17.59 14.32 -0.72
C LEU A 237 17.44 15.82 -0.36
N THR A 238 18.01 16.73 -1.13
CA THR A 238 17.84 18.18 -0.93
C THR A 238 16.66 18.78 -1.71
N SER A 239 16.01 17.97 -2.55
CA SER A 239 14.88 18.40 -3.40
C SER A 239 13.58 18.52 -2.59
N ARG A 240 12.84 19.63 -2.77
CA ARG A 240 11.50 19.82 -2.18
C ARG A 240 10.54 18.68 -2.54
N GLY A 241 10.58 18.21 -3.80
CA GLY A 241 9.72 17.13 -4.25
C GLY A 241 10.02 15.80 -3.54
N THR A 242 11.31 15.48 -3.32
CA THR A 242 11.69 14.29 -2.54
C THR A 242 11.22 14.41 -1.10
N GLN A 243 11.36 15.58 -0.48
CA GLN A 243 10.90 15.79 0.90
C GLN A 243 9.38 15.68 1.02
N ALA A 244 8.62 16.20 0.06
CA ALA A 244 7.16 16.04 0.04
C ALA A 244 6.73 14.57 -0.07
N VAL A 245 7.39 13.77 -0.94
CA VAL A 245 7.12 12.33 -1.04
C VAL A 245 7.55 11.60 0.24
N THR A 246 8.71 11.93 0.80
CA THR A 246 9.21 11.32 2.04
C THR A 246 8.26 11.60 3.21
N LEU A 247 7.83 12.85 3.36
CA LEU A 247 6.90 13.24 4.43
C LEU A 247 5.54 12.57 4.23
N GLY A 248 4.89 12.76 3.06
CA GLY A 248 3.55 12.19 2.83
C GLY A 248 3.52 10.67 2.94
N SER A 249 4.48 9.97 2.32
CA SER A 249 4.53 8.51 2.36
C SER A 249 5.04 7.96 3.70
N GLY A 250 5.99 8.66 4.32
CA GLY A 250 6.51 8.31 5.64
C GLY A 250 5.46 8.47 6.74
N SER A 251 4.74 9.60 6.76
CA SER A 251 3.63 9.82 7.70
C SER A 251 2.51 8.79 7.50
N ALA A 252 2.14 8.52 6.23
CA ALA A 252 1.15 7.50 5.91
C ALA A 252 1.56 6.11 6.45
N LEU A 253 2.83 5.74 6.30
CA LEU A 253 3.36 4.48 6.80
C LEU A 253 3.42 4.44 8.34
N VAL A 254 3.96 5.49 8.98
CA VAL A 254 4.18 5.53 10.44
C VAL A 254 2.86 5.65 11.19
N LEU A 255 1.94 6.52 10.74
CA LEU A 255 0.71 6.86 11.48
C LEU A 255 -0.46 5.89 11.22
N SER A 256 -0.33 4.97 10.25
CA SER A 256 -1.42 4.04 9.90
C SER A 256 -1.63 2.94 10.95
N ARG A 257 -0.54 2.28 11.36
CA ARG A 257 -0.54 1.12 12.28
C ARG A 257 0.81 0.95 12.95
N GLN A 258 0.85 0.15 14.03
CA GLN A 258 2.07 -0.19 14.76
C GLN A 258 3.17 -0.82 13.86
N LEU A 259 2.76 -1.71 12.93
CA LEU A 259 3.69 -2.36 12.00
C LEU A 259 4.34 -1.38 11.03
N GLY A 260 3.68 -0.29 10.67
CA GLY A 260 4.25 0.75 9.82
C GLY A 260 5.47 1.42 10.44
N MET A 261 5.41 1.71 11.73
CA MET A 261 6.55 2.24 12.51
C MET A 261 7.73 1.25 12.52
N VAL A 262 7.45 -0.05 12.73
CA VAL A 262 8.46 -1.11 12.72
C VAL A 262 9.09 -1.27 11.33
N THR A 263 8.26 -1.18 10.27
CA THR A 263 8.73 -1.18 8.87
C THR A 263 9.69 -0.05 8.61
N MET A 264 9.34 1.17 9.04
CA MET A 264 10.19 2.34 8.90
C MET A 264 11.52 2.18 9.63
N ALA A 265 11.48 1.68 10.88
CA ALA A 265 12.69 1.44 11.68
C ALA A 265 13.61 0.42 11.02
N ALA A 266 13.09 -0.71 10.54
CA ALA A 266 13.85 -1.73 9.83
C ALA A 266 14.53 -1.16 8.57
N LEU A 267 13.81 -0.34 7.82
CA LEU A 267 14.34 0.32 6.63
C LEU A 267 15.48 1.29 6.97
N VAL A 268 15.32 2.12 7.99
CA VAL A 268 16.38 3.04 8.44
C VAL A 268 17.64 2.27 8.81
N VAL A 269 17.50 1.19 9.59
CA VAL A 269 18.64 0.34 9.99
C VAL A 269 19.34 -0.25 8.76
N LEU A 270 18.59 -0.77 7.78
CA LEU A 270 19.17 -1.32 6.55
C LEU A 270 19.87 -0.25 5.71
N LEU A 271 19.29 0.93 5.58
CA LEU A 271 19.91 2.05 4.86
C LEU A 271 21.23 2.49 5.50
N LEU A 272 21.26 2.58 6.83
CA LEU A 272 22.48 2.90 7.56
C LEU A 272 23.53 1.80 7.36
N GLY A 273 23.13 0.53 7.41
CA GLY A 273 24.00 -0.63 7.20
C GLY A 273 24.63 -0.73 5.81
N VAL A 274 23.94 -0.24 4.77
CA VAL A 274 24.48 -0.21 3.38
C VAL A 274 25.23 1.09 3.04
N GLY A 275 25.66 1.85 4.04
CA GLY A 275 26.46 3.07 3.84
C GLY A 275 25.63 4.33 3.54
N GLY A 276 24.37 4.38 3.94
CA GLY A 276 23.51 5.55 3.78
C GLY A 276 23.85 6.71 4.70
N TRP A 277 24.49 6.45 5.84
CA TRP A 277 24.84 7.48 6.83
C TRP A 277 25.70 8.63 6.25
N PRO A 278 26.82 8.39 5.55
CA PRO A 278 27.61 9.48 4.98
C PRO A 278 26.80 10.36 4.01
N VAL A 279 25.92 9.75 3.23
CA VAL A 279 25.04 10.44 2.27
C VAL A 279 24.06 11.36 3.00
N LEU A 280 23.39 10.83 4.01
CA LEU A 280 22.45 11.59 4.84
C LEU A 280 23.15 12.74 5.56
N TRP A 281 24.28 12.44 6.20
CA TRP A 281 25.09 13.43 6.92
C TRP A 281 25.61 14.55 6.02
N GLN A 282 26.07 14.21 4.81
CA GLN A 282 26.49 15.21 3.84
C GLN A 282 25.31 16.10 3.39
N ALA A 283 24.12 15.53 3.17
CA ALA A 283 22.94 16.31 2.82
C ALA A 283 22.52 17.28 3.95
N LEU A 284 22.59 16.84 5.21
CA LEU A 284 22.32 17.69 6.38
C LEU A 284 23.38 18.80 6.52
N ARG A 285 24.67 18.49 6.39
CA ARG A 285 25.77 19.48 6.45
C ARG A 285 25.68 20.54 5.37
N ARG A 286 25.08 20.24 4.20
CA ARG A 286 24.82 21.23 3.15
C ARG A 286 23.67 22.19 3.49
N GLY A 287 23.16 22.17 4.72
CA GLY A 287 22.14 23.08 5.20
C GLY A 287 20.73 22.79 4.68
N SER A 288 20.42 21.55 4.33
CA SER A 288 19.07 21.16 3.91
C SER A 288 18.10 21.17 5.10
N TRP A 289 17.59 22.38 5.45
CA TRP A 289 16.60 22.55 6.51
C TRP A 289 15.30 21.78 6.23
N LEU A 290 14.95 21.58 4.95
CA LEU A 290 13.80 20.76 4.55
C LEU A 290 13.98 19.29 4.94
N LEU A 291 15.17 18.73 4.71
CA LEU A 291 15.49 17.36 5.12
C LEU A 291 15.46 17.24 6.66
N ALA A 292 16.07 18.20 7.35
CA ALA A 292 16.04 18.24 8.82
C ALA A 292 14.60 18.33 9.35
N GLY A 293 13.76 19.19 8.76
CA GLY A 293 12.35 19.32 9.10
C GLY A 293 11.56 18.04 8.84
N THR A 294 11.77 17.38 7.70
CA THR A 294 11.13 16.08 7.40
C THR A 294 11.51 15.01 8.42
N ILE A 295 12.79 14.90 8.76
CA ILE A 295 13.26 13.97 9.80
C ILE A 295 12.64 14.29 11.16
N ALA A 296 12.58 15.57 11.52
CA ALA A 296 12.00 16.00 12.80
C ALA A 296 10.51 15.67 12.89
N VAL A 297 9.73 15.88 11.81
CA VAL A 297 8.31 15.54 11.77
C VAL A 297 8.11 14.03 11.90
N LEU A 298 8.80 13.21 11.09
CA LEU A 298 8.68 11.75 11.17
C LEU A 298 9.13 11.22 12.54
N ALA A 299 10.16 11.81 13.15
CA ALA A 299 10.57 11.45 14.51
C ALA A 299 9.49 11.81 15.55
N ALA A 300 8.85 12.98 15.41
CA ALA A 300 7.74 13.38 16.29
C ALA A 300 6.54 12.44 16.13
N GLU A 301 6.24 11.99 14.91
CA GLU A 301 5.18 10.99 14.64
C GLU A 301 5.50 9.65 15.30
N VAL A 302 6.74 9.17 15.21
CA VAL A 302 7.19 7.96 15.92
C VAL A 302 7.04 8.10 17.44
N VAL A 303 7.39 9.26 18.00
CA VAL A 303 7.19 9.57 19.43
C VAL A 303 5.70 9.55 19.78
N ALA A 304 4.85 10.18 18.97
CA ALA A 304 3.41 10.19 19.18
C ALA A 304 2.80 8.78 19.14
N MET A 305 3.22 7.96 18.17
CA MET A 305 2.82 6.55 18.05
C MET A 305 3.26 5.73 19.26
N THR A 306 4.52 5.87 19.67
CA THR A 306 5.05 5.19 20.87
C THR A 306 4.32 5.65 22.12
N GLY A 307 4.05 6.95 22.25
CA GLY A 307 3.26 7.50 23.36
C GLY A 307 1.84 6.96 23.42
N TRP A 308 1.21 6.72 22.25
CA TRP A 308 -0.08 6.05 22.19
C TRP A 308 0.00 4.62 22.70
N GLU A 309 0.95 3.82 22.22
CA GLU A 309 1.15 2.43 22.65
C GLU A 309 1.40 2.30 24.15
N LEU A 310 2.21 3.20 24.72
CA LEU A 310 2.52 3.20 26.15
C LEU A 310 1.33 3.62 27.03
N ARG A 311 0.40 4.41 26.51
CA ARG A 311 -0.80 4.84 27.23
C ARG A 311 -1.95 3.85 27.11
N PHE A 312 -1.95 3.07 26.05
CA PHE A 312 -3.01 2.09 25.81
C PHE A 312 -2.72 0.83 26.60
N ASP A 313 -3.06 0.86 27.92
CA ASP A 313 -2.92 -0.31 28.78
C ASP A 313 -3.90 -1.40 28.33
N HIS A 314 -3.34 -2.48 27.81
CA HIS A 314 -4.08 -3.67 27.41
C HIS A 314 -3.28 -4.91 27.79
N PRO A 315 -3.88 -5.82 28.57
CA PRO A 315 -3.25 -7.08 28.89
C PRO A 315 -3.13 -7.92 27.61
N VAL A 316 -1.95 -7.96 27.03
CA VAL A 316 -1.68 -8.79 25.85
C VAL A 316 -1.15 -10.12 26.33
N LEU A 317 -1.82 -11.21 25.94
CA LEU A 317 -1.27 -12.55 26.06
C LEU A 317 -0.10 -12.67 25.09
N LEU A 318 1.11 -12.44 25.60
CA LEU A 318 2.33 -12.47 24.80
C LEU A 318 3.00 -13.83 24.90
N GLY A 319 3.23 -14.45 23.75
CA GLY A 319 4.08 -15.63 23.63
C GLY A 319 5.57 -15.31 23.77
N PRO A 320 6.43 -16.29 23.62
CA PRO A 320 7.88 -16.11 23.57
C PRO A 320 8.29 -15.35 22.31
N TRP A 321 9.44 -14.65 22.37
CA TRP A 321 10.00 -13.99 21.18
C TRP A 321 10.37 -15.00 20.08
N VAL A 322 10.90 -16.17 20.50
CA VAL A 322 11.29 -17.26 19.62
C VAL A 322 10.94 -18.57 20.32
N SER A 323 10.28 -19.50 19.61
CA SER A 323 10.06 -20.86 20.06
C SER A 323 10.05 -21.81 18.87
N TRP A 324 10.46 -23.06 19.10
CA TRP A 324 10.46 -24.07 18.04
C TRP A 324 9.04 -24.40 17.54
N PRO A 325 8.02 -24.60 18.39
CA PRO A 325 6.66 -24.82 17.93
C PRO A 325 6.14 -23.67 17.06
N SER A 326 6.30 -22.42 17.52
CA SER A 326 5.83 -21.26 16.74
C SER A 326 6.57 -21.10 15.42
N LEU A 327 7.86 -21.49 15.33
CA LEU A 327 8.62 -21.45 14.08
C LEU A 327 8.08 -22.49 13.07
N VAL A 328 7.81 -23.71 13.53
CA VAL A 328 7.26 -24.77 12.69
C VAL A 328 5.89 -24.35 12.15
N ASP A 329 5.02 -23.82 13.00
CA ASP A 329 3.69 -23.40 12.62
C ASP A 329 3.73 -22.16 11.71
N PHE A 330 4.65 -21.22 11.95
CA PHE A 330 4.87 -20.09 11.05
C PHE A 330 5.31 -20.52 9.64
N VAL A 331 6.23 -21.49 9.54
CA VAL A 331 6.67 -22.02 8.24
C VAL A 331 5.50 -22.69 7.51
N ARG A 332 4.65 -23.45 8.21
CA ARG A 332 3.42 -24.03 7.65
C ARG A 332 2.42 -22.98 7.19
N LEU A 333 2.39 -21.82 7.85
CA LEU A 333 1.49 -20.70 7.53
C LEU A 333 1.94 -19.92 6.28
N LEU A 334 3.23 -19.93 5.91
CA LEU A 334 3.77 -19.12 4.81
C LEU A 334 3.00 -19.25 3.48
N PRO A 335 2.62 -20.46 3.00
CA PRO A 335 1.83 -20.57 1.77
C PRO A 335 0.49 -19.86 1.84
N GLN A 336 -0.18 -19.92 2.98
CA GLN A 336 -1.43 -19.19 3.23
C GLN A 336 -1.21 -17.69 3.22
N LEU A 337 -0.18 -17.18 3.90
CA LEU A 337 0.15 -15.74 3.93
C LEU A 337 0.46 -15.19 2.53
N VAL A 338 1.11 -15.99 1.67
CA VAL A 338 1.34 -15.62 0.26
C VAL A 338 0.00 -15.51 -0.48
N GLN A 339 -0.90 -16.48 -0.33
CA GLN A 339 -2.22 -16.45 -0.95
C GLN A 339 -3.05 -15.26 -0.44
N GLU A 340 -3.02 -14.99 0.86
CA GLU A 340 -3.70 -13.85 1.49
C GLU A 340 -3.17 -12.50 1.04
N GLY A 341 -1.88 -12.37 0.80
CA GLY A 341 -1.26 -11.13 0.30
C GLY A 341 -1.54 -10.86 -1.18
N ILE A 342 -2.02 -11.85 -1.93
CA ILE A 342 -2.22 -11.73 -3.37
C ILE A 342 -3.69 -11.85 -3.77
N GLY A 343 -4.41 -12.87 -3.27
CA GLY A 343 -5.71 -13.21 -3.82
C GLY A 343 -6.70 -13.79 -2.81
N ARG A 344 -6.81 -13.20 -1.61
CA ARG A 344 -7.84 -13.55 -0.63
C ARG A 344 -8.57 -12.29 -0.18
N PHE A 345 -9.88 -12.23 -0.46
CA PHE A 345 -10.74 -11.07 -0.29
C PHE A 345 -11.89 -11.38 0.69
N GLY A 346 -12.83 -10.45 0.77
CA GLY A 346 -13.97 -10.59 1.67
C GLY A 346 -13.49 -10.70 3.12
N TRP A 347 -14.17 -11.50 3.92
CA TRP A 347 -13.77 -11.86 5.28
C TRP A 347 -12.71 -12.97 5.30
N LEU A 348 -11.75 -12.93 4.39
CA LEU A 348 -10.73 -13.97 4.11
C LEU A 348 -11.35 -15.29 3.62
N ASP A 349 -12.59 -15.24 3.16
CA ASP A 349 -13.39 -16.36 2.71
C ASP A 349 -13.45 -16.49 1.17
N THR A 350 -13.08 -15.43 0.46
CA THR A 350 -13.06 -15.38 -1.01
C THR A 350 -11.66 -15.59 -1.53
N HIS A 351 -11.39 -16.79 -2.04
CA HIS A 351 -10.05 -17.20 -2.44
C HIS A 351 -9.92 -17.26 -3.96
N MET A 352 -8.90 -16.63 -4.52
CA MET A 352 -8.41 -16.97 -5.85
C MET A 352 -7.81 -18.40 -5.83
N PRO A 353 -7.91 -19.17 -6.92
CA PRO A 353 -7.22 -20.45 -7.01
C PRO A 353 -5.73 -20.31 -6.73
N SER A 354 -5.16 -21.27 -6.00
CA SER A 354 -3.76 -21.21 -5.53
C SER A 354 -2.76 -20.98 -6.68
N TRP A 355 -3.02 -21.55 -7.87
CA TRP A 355 -2.15 -21.35 -9.03
C TRP A 355 -2.03 -19.86 -9.43
N SER A 356 -3.10 -19.07 -9.31
CA SER A 356 -3.12 -17.66 -9.69
C SER A 356 -2.31 -16.81 -8.70
N ALA A 357 -2.42 -17.10 -7.40
CA ALA A 357 -1.60 -16.47 -6.38
C ALA A 357 -0.11 -16.83 -6.55
N TYR A 358 0.19 -18.10 -6.83
CA TYR A 358 1.56 -18.53 -7.07
C TYR A 358 2.13 -18.03 -8.41
N ALA A 359 1.31 -17.79 -9.43
CA ALA A 359 1.75 -17.13 -10.66
C ALA A 359 2.23 -15.70 -10.40
N TRP A 360 1.50 -14.95 -9.57
CA TRP A 360 1.94 -13.61 -9.15
C TRP A 360 3.21 -13.68 -8.30
N ALA A 361 3.21 -14.51 -7.26
CA ALA A 361 4.38 -14.72 -6.40
C ALA A 361 5.60 -15.17 -7.20
N GLY A 362 5.42 -16.05 -8.17
CA GLY A 362 6.46 -16.52 -9.09
C GLY A 362 7.05 -15.38 -9.93
N ALA A 363 6.21 -14.47 -10.44
CA ALA A 363 6.69 -13.30 -11.19
C ALA A 363 7.54 -12.38 -10.30
N VAL A 364 7.10 -12.09 -9.07
CA VAL A 364 7.86 -11.29 -8.09
C VAL A 364 9.17 -12.00 -7.74
N THR A 365 9.12 -13.30 -7.46
CA THR A 365 10.30 -14.10 -7.12
C THR A 365 11.30 -14.15 -8.27
N ALA A 366 10.85 -14.33 -9.51
CA ALA A 366 11.73 -14.36 -10.68
C ALA A 366 12.44 -13.01 -10.89
N VAL A 367 11.73 -11.88 -10.78
CA VAL A 367 12.33 -10.55 -10.88
C VAL A 367 13.30 -10.30 -9.73
N THR A 368 12.95 -10.73 -8.52
CA THR A 368 13.80 -10.60 -7.32
C THR A 368 15.08 -11.42 -7.45
N ALA A 369 14.98 -12.69 -7.85
CA ALA A 369 16.12 -13.57 -8.07
C ALA A 369 17.04 -13.03 -9.18
N ALA A 370 16.47 -12.60 -10.30
CA ALA A 370 17.23 -11.98 -11.38
C ALA A 370 17.96 -10.71 -10.90
N ALA A 371 17.30 -9.85 -10.12
CA ALA A 371 17.91 -8.65 -9.56
C ALA A 371 19.04 -8.98 -8.57
N ILE A 372 18.91 -10.03 -7.77
CA ILE A 372 19.98 -10.52 -6.88
C ILE A 372 21.20 -11.01 -7.70
N VAL A 373 20.97 -11.70 -8.82
CA VAL A 373 22.06 -12.21 -9.67
C VAL A 373 22.79 -11.08 -10.39
N VAL A 374 22.04 -10.17 -11.06
CA VAL A 374 22.64 -9.15 -11.93
C VAL A 374 22.87 -7.81 -11.24
N GLY A 375 22.24 -7.56 -10.09
CA GLY A 375 22.27 -6.26 -9.39
C GLY A 375 23.63 -5.92 -8.79
N HIS A 376 23.84 -4.66 -8.47
CA HIS A 376 25.01 -4.22 -7.70
C HIS A 376 24.96 -4.81 -6.25
N ARG A 377 26.14 -4.92 -5.61
CA ARG A 377 26.22 -5.40 -4.23
C ARG A 377 25.25 -4.68 -3.29
N ARG A 378 25.11 -3.37 -3.43
CA ARG A 378 24.19 -2.54 -2.62
C ARG A 378 22.73 -2.93 -2.83
N ASP A 379 22.31 -3.11 -4.09
CA ASP A 379 20.92 -3.52 -4.40
C ASP A 379 20.62 -4.91 -3.85
N ARG A 380 21.57 -5.85 -3.98
CA ARG A 380 21.44 -7.19 -3.39
C ARG A 380 21.26 -7.12 -1.88
N MET A 381 22.09 -6.31 -1.20
CA MET A 381 22.01 -6.16 0.26
C MET A 381 20.67 -5.55 0.69
N LEU A 382 20.17 -4.55 -0.03
CA LEU A 382 18.86 -3.94 0.26
C LEU A 382 17.71 -4.92 0.03
N VAL A 383 17.69 -5.61 -1.11
CA VAL A 383 16.63 -6.58 -1.43
C VAL A 383 16.63 -7.75 -0.46
N LEU A 384 17.80 -8.36 -0.22
CA LEU A 384 17.93 -9.48 0.72
C LEU A 384 17.67 -9.05 2.16
N GLY A 385 18.15 -7.87 2.55
CA GLY A 385 17.93 -7.31 3.89
C GLY A 385 16.45 -7.03 4.14
N MET A 386 15.71 -6.45 3.18
CA MET A 386 14.28 -6.23 3.31
C MET A 386 13.49 -7.54 3.34
N LEU A 387 13.87 -8.52 2.52
CA LEU A 387 13.23 -9.84 2.55
C LEU A 387 13.46 -10.53 3.90
N LEU A 388 14.69 -10.51 4.41
CA LEU A 388 15.01 -11.06 5.72
C LEU A 388 14.26 -10.32 6.84
N ALA A 389 14.25 -8.99 6.80
CA ALA A 389 13.51 -8.17 7.77
C ALA A 389 12.01 -8.51 7.76
N ALA A 390 11.41 -8.64 6.57
CA ALA A 390 10.01 -9.04 6.42
C ALA A 390 9.73 -10.39 7.07
N LEU A 391 10.57 -11.40 6.82
CA LEU A 391 10.42 -12.74 7.40
C LEU A 391 10.62 -12.76 8.92
N VAL A 392 11.67 -12.10 9.40
CA VAL A 392 11.98 -12.03 10.84
C VAL A 392 10.88 -11.30 11.60
N LEU A 393 10.45 -10.12 11.10
CA LEU A 393 9.41 -9.34 11.75
C LEU A 393 8.04 -10.04 11.71
N ALA A 394 7.72 -10.70 10.59
CA ALA A 394 6.52 -11.52 10.48
C ALA A 394 6.54 -12.67 11.49
N TYR A 395 7.65 -13.39 11.59
CA TYR A 395 7.81 -14.49 12.54
C TYR A 395 7.73 -14.00 14.00
N VAL A 396 8.46 -12.93 14.34
CA VAL A 396 8.43 -12.37 15.70
C VAL A 396 7.02 -11.91 16.07
N THR A 397 6.34 -11.22 15.17
CA THR A 397 4.95 -10.78 15.39
C THR A 397 4.02 -12.00 15.55
N TYR A 398 4.18 -13.02 14.72
CA TYR A 398 3.43 -14.27 14.82
C TYR A 398 3.66 -14.95 16.16
N SER A 399 4.92 -15.25 16.51
CA SER A 399 5.27 -15.96 17.74
C SER A 399 4.81 -15.22 18.99
N ARG A 400 4.95 -13.89 18.97
CA ARG A 400 4.71 -13.04 20.13
C ARG A 400 3.22 -12.74 20.35
N VAL A 401 2.48 -12.48 19.27
CA VAL A 401 1.13 -11.90 19.33
C VAL A 401 0.06 -12.89 18.87
N PHE A 402 0.27 -13.62 17.79
CA PHE A 402 -0.78 -14.41 17.15
C PHE A 402 -0.76 -15.89 17.52
N HIS A 403 0.41 -16.49 17.66
CA HIS A 403 0.54 -17.90 18.01
C HIS A 403 -0.13 -18.26 19.36
N PRO A 404 -0.05 -17.43 20.43
CA PRO A 404 -0.70 -17.74 21.70
C PRO A 404 -2.23 -17.82 21.63
N ILE A 405 -2.83 -17.13 20.66
CA ILE A 405 -4.29 -17.08 20.47
C ILE A 405 -4.77 -17.92 19.27
N GLY A 406 -3.85 -18.60 18.58
CA GLY A 406 -4.18 -19.51 17.48
C GLY A 406 -4.63 -18.83 16.17
N ALA A 407 -4.64 -17.50 16.06
CA ALA A 407 -5.18 -16.80 14.88
C ALA A 407 -4.61 -15.39 14.72
N GLY A 408 -4.78 -14.78 13.54
CA GLY A 408 -4.78 -13.35 13.34
C GLY A 408 -3.70 -12.75 12.43
N LEU A 409 -2.54 -13.40 12.20
CA LEU A 409 -1.60 -12.90 11.19
C LEU A 409 -2.17 -13.14 9.80
N GLN A 410 -2.23 -12.08 8.99
CA GLN A 410 -2.79 -12.12 7.64
C GLN A 410 -1.77 -11.64 6.62
N GLY A 411 -1.84 -12.15 5.38
CA GLY A 411 -0.92 -11.79 4.31
C GLY A 411 -0.89 -10.30 4.00
N ARG A 412 -2.02 -9.58 4.13
CA ARG A 412 -2.09 -8.12 3.94
C ARG A 412 -1.21 -7.34 4.94
N HIS A 413 -0.95 -7.87 6.13
CA HIS A 413 -0.07 -7.24 7.13
C HIS A 413 1.41 -7.26 6.71
N LEU A 414 1.77 -8.17 5.80
CA LEU A 414 3.13 -8.28 5.28
C LEU A 414 3.36 -7.44 4.03
N LEU A 415 2.30 -7.00 3.34
CA LEU A 415 2.41 -6.24 2.10
C LEU A 415 3.25 -4.95 2.24
N PRO A 416 3.17 -4.16 3.33
CA PRO A 416 4.02 -3.00 3.50
C PRO A 416 5.52 -3.33 3.47
N PHE A 417 5.95 -4.41 4.12
CA PHE A 417 7.34 -4.88 4.07
C PHE A 417 7.70 -5.45 2.70
N LEU A 418 6.81 -6.28 2.15
CA LEU A 418 7.05 -6.96 0.88
C LEU A 418 7.00 -6.03 -0.33
N ALA A 419 6.34 -4.88 -0.24
CA ALA A 419 6.28 -3.87 -1.31
C ALA A 419 7.68 -3.32 -1.69
N PHE A 420 8.60 -3.24 -0.74
CA PHE A 420 9.97 -2.80 -0.99
C PHE A 420 10.74 -3.74 -1.92
N VAL A 421 10.51 -5.05 -1.79
CA VAL A 421 11.25 -6.08 -2.54
C VAL A 421 11.05 -5.94 -4.05
N PRO A 422 9.83 -5.99 -4.62
CA PRO A 422 9.65 -5.84 -6.06
C PRO A 422 10.01 -4.44 -6.58
N VAL A 423 9.84 -3.37 -5.78
CA VAL A 423 10.23 -2.02 -6.19
C VAL A 423 11.75 -1.93 -6.37
N LEU A 424 12.53 -2.32 -5.39
CA LEU A 424 13.99 -2.29 -5.45
C LEU A 424 14.53 -3.28 -6.50
N ALA A 425 13.97 -4.49 -6.57
CA ALA A 425 14.36 -5.51 -7.52
C ALA A 425 14.03 -5.11 -8.97
N GLY A 426 12.84 -4.57 -9.22
CA GLY A 426 12.44 -4.11 -10.55
C GLY A 426 13.33 -3.00 -11.07
N ILE A 427 13.76 -2.06 -10.23
CA ILE A 427 14.68 -0.98 -10.59
C ILE A 427 16.08 -1.57 -10.86
N ALA A 428 16.62 -2.38 -9.97
CA ALA A 428 17.93 -3.00 -10.13
C ALA A 428 18.00 -3.83 -11.42
N LEU A 429 16.96 -4.60 -11.73
CA LEU A 429 16.85 -5.38 -12.95
C LEU A 429 16.79 -4.48 -14.19
N SER A 430 15.96 -3.44 -14.16
CA SER A 430 15.75 -2.52 -15.30
C SER A 430 17.01 -1.75 -15.71
N GLU A 431 17.96 -1.59 -14.81
CA GLU A 431 19.26 -0.94 -15.06
C GLU A 431 20.28 -1.89 -15.70
N ARG A 432 20.08 -3.20 -15.59
CA ARG A 432 21.08 -4.23 -15.95
C ARG A 432 20.71 -5.07 -17.16
N VAL A 433 19.41 -5.26 -17.39
CA VAL A 433 18.97 -6.06 -18.55
C VAL A 433 18.84 -5.21 -19.80
N SER A 434 18.98 -5.86 -20.96
CA SER A 434 18.79 -5.19 -22.25
C SER A 434 17.36 -4.68 -22.38
N GLY A 435 17.15 -3.64 -23.18
CA GLY A 435 15.81 -3.12 -23.47
C GLY A 435 14.88 -4.18 -24.06
N ARG A 436 15.41 -5.10 -24.85
CA ARG A 436 14.64 -6.22 -25.43
C ARG A 436 14.16 -7.20 -24.35
N THR A 437 15.05 -7.62 -23.46
CA THR A 437 14.71 -8.52 -22.35
C THR A 437 13.68 -7.89 -21.41
N LEU A 438 13.87 -6.61 -21.05
CA LEU A 438 12.93 -5.87 -20.24
C LEU A 438 11.55 -5.77 -20.91
N ALA A 439 11.50 -5.49 -22.21
CA ALA A 439 10.26 -5.44 -22.98
C ALA A 439 9.52 -6.80 -22.98
N GLN A 440 10.25 -7.92 -23.08
CA GLN A 440 9.67 -9.26 -23.01
C GLN A 440 9.06 -9.52 -21.61
N ILE A 441 9.78 -9.21 -20.53
CA ILE A 441 9.29 -9.34 -19.15
C ILE A 441 8.02 -8.49 -18.94
N VAL A 442 8.05 -7.23 -19.34
CA VAL A 442 6.91 -6.32 -19.21
C VAL A 442 5.73 -6.77 -20.06
N THR A 443 5.96 -7.30 -21.27
CA THR A 443 4.89 -7.82 -22.14
C THR A 443 4.20 -9.03 -21.50
N ALA A 444 4.96 -9.98 -20.97
CA ALA A 444 4.40 -11.12 -20.25
C ALA A 444 3.59 -10.68 -19.01
N ALA A 445 4.15 -9.77 -18.20
CA ALA A 445 3.48 -9.21 -17.03
C ALA A 445 2.19 -8.46 -17.42
N ALA A 446 2.20 -7.68 -18.50
CA ALA A 446 1.07 -6.88 -18.97
C ALA A 446 -0.13 -7.73 -19.46
N VAL A 447 0.09 -8.99 -19.78
CA VAL A 447 -0.99 -9.92 -20.11
C VAL A 447 -1.52 -10.63 -18.88
N VAL A 448 -0.62 -11.19 -18.06
CA VAL A 448 -0.99 -12.07 -16.96
C VAL A 448 -1.53 -11.27 -15.75
N LEU A 449 -0.82 -10.23 -15.31
CA LEU A 449 -1.16 -9.58 -14.05
C LEU A 449 -2.49 -8.81 -14.10
N PRO A 450 -2.84 -8.04 -15.15
CA PRO A 450 -4.17 -7.45 -15.25
C PRO A 450 -5.30 -8.48 -15.35
N ALA A 451 -5.07 -9.63 -16.00
CA ALA A 451 -6.06 -10.71 -16.02
C ALA A 451 -6.32 -11.29 -14.62
N LEU A 452 -5.27 -11.41 -13.78
CA LEU A 452 -5.41 -11.84 -12.40
C LEU A 452 -6.14 -10.77 -11.54
N GLN A 453 -5.93 -9.48 -11.81
CA GLN A 453 -6.70 -8.39 -11.18
C GLN A 453 -8.20 -8.53 -11.50
N LEU A 454 -8.54 -8.70 -12.77
CA LEU A 454 -9.93 -8.88 -13.22
C LEU A 454 -10.56 -10.14 -12.62
N TYR A 455 -9.79 -11.23 -12.54
CA TYR A 455 -10.27 -12.47 -11.96
C TYR A 455 -10.56 -12.32 -10.46
N GLY A 456 -9.74 -11.59 -9.72
CA GLY A 456 -9.97 -11.32 -8.29
C GLY A 456 -11.28 -10.57 -8.04
N ILE A 457 -11.52 -9.47 -8.75
CA ILE A 457 -12.77 -8.72 -8.59
C ILE A 457 -14.00 -9.54 -9.04
N TYR A 458 -13.87 -10.33 -10.10
CA TYR A 458 -14.93 -11.22 -10.56
C TYR A 458 -15.33 -12.25 -9.49
N LEU A 459 -14.36 -12.93 -8.85
CA LEU A 459 -14.63 -13.89 -7.79
C LEU A 459 -15.30 -13.26 -6.57
N ASN A 460 -14.82 -12.08 -6.18
CA ASN A 460 -15.42 -11.35 -5.08
C ASN A 460 -16.86 -10.89 -5.41
N ALA A 461 -17.10 -10.43 -6.64
CA ALA A 461 -18.43 -10.07 -7.10
C ALA A 461 -19.38 -11.28 -7.06
N LYS A 462 -18.95 -12.44 -7.59
CA LYS A 462 -19.72 -13.69 -7.55
C LYS A 462 -20.06 -14.10 -6.11
N ARG A 463 -19.06 -14.03 -5.20
CA ARG A 463 -19.22 -14.38 -3.79
C ARG A 463 -20.38 -13.62 -3.13
N TYR A 464 -20.51 -12.33 -3.35
CA TYR A 464 -21.55 -11.52 -2.73
C TYR A 464 -22.88 -11.55 -3.49
N ALA A 465 -22.86 -11.86 -4.78
CA ALA A 465 -24.04 -11.94 -5.61
C ALA A 465 -24.82 -13.25 -5.45
N VAL A 466 -24.14 -14.40 -5.42
CA VAL A 466 -24.76 -15.75 -5.47
C VAL A 466 -24.14 -16.76 -4.51
N GLY A 467 -23.09 -16.40 -3.78
CA GLY A 467 -22.27 -17.32 -3.00
C GLY A 467 -21.03 -17.81 -3.78
N LEU A 468 -20.00 -18.22 -3.06
CA LEU A 468 -18.69 -18.52 -3.66
C LEU A 468 -18.71 -19.75 -4.56
N THR A 469 -19.28 -20.87 -4.07
CA THR A 469 -19.37 -22.15 -4.80
C THR A 469 -20.70 -22.34 -5.49
N SER A 470 -21.73 -21.60 -5.09
CA SER A 470 -23.08 -21.64 -5.61
C SER A 470 -23.23 -20.86 -6.93
N GLY A 471 -24.26 -21.21 -7.68
CA GLY A 471 -24.66 -20.50 -8.89
C GLY A 471 -23.75 -20.74 -10.12
N PRO A 472 -24.17 -20.22 -11.28
CA PRO A 472 -23.46 -20.41 -12.55
C PRO A 472 -22.15 -19.63 -12.59
N THR A 473 -21.27 -20.01 -13.56
CA THR A 473 -20.06 -19.24 -13.84
C THR A 473 -20.39 -17.80 -14.20
N TRP A 474 -21.38 -17.58 -15.07
CA TRP A 474 -21.91 -16.24 -15.32
C TRP A 474 -23.09 -15.97 -14.37
N PHE A 475 -22.79 -15.29 -13.26
CA PHE A 475 -23.70 -15.16 -12.11
C PHE A 475 -24.69 -14.00 -12.22
N VAL A 476 -24.46 -13.02 -13.13
CA VAL A 476 -25.20 -11.75 -13.11
C VAL A 476 -26.73 -11.89 -13.24
N PRO A 477 -27.28 -12.80 -14.07
CA PRO A 477 -28.73 -13.01 -14.14
C PRO A 477 -29.34 -13.60 -12.86
N ASP A 478 -28.57 -14.37 -12.10
CA ASP A 478 -29.03 -15.07 -10.90
C ASP A 478 -28.66 -14.37 -9.60
N ALA A 479 -28.14 -13.13 -9.70
CA ALA A 479 -27.65 -12.36 -8.56
C ALA A 479 -28.79 -12.04 -7.57
N ARG A 480 -28.67 -12.49 -6.33
CA ARG A 480 -29.56 -12.15 -5.21
C ARG A 480 -29.30 -10.75 -4.69
N TRP A 481 -28.04 -10.33 -4.73
CA TRP A 481 -27.61 -9.00 -4.37
C TRP A 481 -26.87 -8.36 -5.55
N ALA A 482 -27.06 -7.06 -5.72
CA ALA A 482 -26.35 -6.28 -6.72
C ALA A 482 -25.95 -4.92 -6.12
N PRO A 483 -24.78 -4.37 -6.51
CA PRO A 483 -24.37 -3.03 -6.14
C PRO A 483 -25.26 -1.97 -6.83
N PRO A 484 -25.20 -0.70 -6.39
CA PRO A 484 -25.83 0.40 -7.09
C PRO A 484 -25.51 0.36 -8.59
N LEU A 485 -26.49 0.59 -9.46
CA LEU A 485 -26.43 0.46 -10.94
C LEU A 485 -26.32 -0.98 -11.47
N GLY A 486 -26.38 -2.00 -10.60
CA GLY A 486 -26.23 -3.41 -10.99
C GLY A 486 -24.79 -3.81 -11.30
N TRP A 487 -24.57 -5.06 -11.75
CA TRP A 487 -23.23 -5.64 -11.93
C TRP A 487 -22.54 -5.19 -13.23
N TYR A 488 -23.27 -4.98 -14.32
CA TYR A 488 -22.67 -4.72 -15.63
C TYR A 488 -21.74 -3.51 -15.68
N PRO A 489 -22.09 -2.33 -15.14
CA PRO A 489 -21.20 -1.17 -15.20
C PRO A 489 -19.88 -1.39 -14.48
N TRP A 490 -19.89 -2.06 -13.33
CA TRP A 490 -18.69 -2.25 -12.51
C TRP A 490 -17.77 -3.33 -13.05
N LEU A 491 -18.31 -4.43 -13.58
CA LEU A 491 -17.53 -5.45 -14.29
C LEU A 491 -16.94 -4.89 -15.59
N ALA A 492 -17.69 -4.07 -16.32
CA ALA A 492 -17.20 -3.38 -17.51
C ALA A 492 -16.08 -2.37 -17.16
N LEU A 493 -16.25 -1.60 -16.07
CA LEU A 493 -15.21 -0.67 -15.61
C LEU A 493 -13.94 -1.42 -15.21
N ALA A 494 -14.05 -2.54 -14.49
CA ALA A 494 -12.93 -3.38 -14.13
C ALA A 494 -12.19 -3.92 -15.37
N LEU A 495 -12.93 -4.39 -16.38
CA LEU A 495 -12.36 -4.85 -17.66
C LEU A 495 -11.62 -3.71 -18.37
N VAL A 496 -12.24 -2.55 -18.51
CA VAL A 496 -11.62 -1.36 -19.13
C VAL A 496 -10.37 -0.95 -18.37
N ALA A 497 -10.41 -0.95 -17.05
CA ALA A 497 -9.26 -0.66 -16.20
C ALA A 497 -8.10 -1.64 -16.43
N CYS A 498 -8.38 -2.95 -16.48
CA CYS A 498 -7.36 -3.97 -16.72
C CYS A 498 -6.77 -3.90 -18.13
N VAL A 499 -7.59 -3.63 -19.15
CA VAL A 499 -7.11 -3.38 -20.53
C VAL A 499 -6.24 -2.12 -20.59
N ALA A 500 -6.67 -1.02 -19.96
CA ALA A 500 -5.90 0.21 -19.89
C ALA A 500 -4.58 0.01 -19.13
N MET A 501 -4.56 -0.81 -18.08
CA MET A 501 -3.35 -1.21 -17.35
C MET A 501 -2.38 -1.96 -18.27
N ALA A 502 -2.83 -2.98 -18.99
CA ALA A 502 -2.03 -3.72 -19.95
C ALA A 502 -1.45 -2.79 -21.02
N VAL A 503 -2.28 -1.91 -21.61
CA VAL A 503 -1.86 -0.93 -22.62
C VAL A 503 -0.82 0.04 -22.06
N SER A 504 -1.01 0.54 -20.83
CA SER A 504 -0.06 1.47 -20.20
C SER A 504 1.31 0.82 -20.00
N TRP A 505 1.37 -0.43 -19.56
CA TRP A 505 2.60 -1.18 -19.37
C TRP A 505 3.31 -1.48 -20.71
N LEU A 506 2.55 -1.92 -21.71
CA LEU A 506 3.10 -2.17 -23.06
C LEU A 506 3.68 -0.90 -23.67
N ARG A 507 3.05 0.26 -23.47
CA ARG A 507 3.59 1.55 -23.93
C ARG A 507 4.89 1.92 -23.20
N LEU A 508 4.96 1.64 -21.88
CA LEU A 508 6.20 1.86 -21.12
C LEU A 508 7.36 0.98 -21.62
N ALA A 509 7.06 -0.26 -22.03
CA ALA A 509 8.05 -1.20 -22.55
C ALA A 509 8.62 -0.84 -23.92
N ARG A 510 7.80 -0.25 -24.81
CA ARG A 510 8.15 0.01 -26.22
C ARG A 510 8.92 1.31 -26.46
N LEU A 511 9.05 2.18 -25.45
CA LEU A 511 9.75 3.45 -25.64
C LEU A 511 11.26 3.24 -25.69
N PRO A 512 11.95 3.85 -26.68
CA PRO A 512 13.40 3.78 -26.77
C PRO A 512 14.02 4.25 -25.46
N THR A 513 15.12 3.62 -25.10
CA THR A 513 15.98 4.11 -24.03
C THR A 513 16.35 5.53 -24.38
N GLN A 514 15.89 6.53 -23.61
CA GLN A 514 16.60 7.81 -23.63
C GLN A 514 18.02 7.48 -23.19
N ASP A 515 18.91 7.53 -24.15
CA ASP A 515 20.33 7.41 -23.91
C ASP A 515 20.68 8.29 -22.73
N ARG A 516 21.51 7.75 -21.86
CA ARG A 516 22.04 8.45 -20.68
C ARG A 516 22.33 9.88 -21.14
N VAL A 517 21.71 10.85 -20.47
CA VAL A 517 22.19 12.22 -20.57
C VAL A 517 23.65 12.12 -20.12
N GLY A 518 24.54 12.06 -21.10
CA GLY A 518 25.98 12.08 -20.89
C GLY A 518 26.29 13.29 -20.01
N PRO A 519 27.36 13.26 -19.22
CA PRO A 519 27.81 14.43 -18.51
C PRO A 519 27.91 15.56 -19.54
N GLY A 520 27.21 16.66 -19.29
CA GLY A 520 27.20 17.81 -20.18
C GLY A 520 28.62 18.20 -20.52
N PRO A 521 28.89 18.66 -21.76
CA PRO A 521 30.23 19.11 -22.13
C PRO A 521 30.62 20.28 -21.24
N GLY A 522 31.46 20.02 -20.23
CA GLY A 522 31.89 21.02 -19.26
C GLY A 522 32.24 20.48 -17.87
N SER A 523 32.18 19.17 -17.61
CA SER A 523 32.71 18.64 -16.36
C SER A 523 34.22 18.50 -16.47
N PRO A 524 35.05 19.25 -15.73
CA PRO A 524 36.50 19.09 -15.77
C PRO A 524 36.84 17.68 -15.27
N ALA A 525 37.59 16.93 -16.07
CA ALA A 525 38.18 15.68 -15.65
C ALA A 525 39.04 15.93 -14.41
N ALA A 526 38.59 15.49 -13.24
CA ALA A 526 39.41 15.43 -12.06
C ALA A 526 40.51 14.40 -12.31
N GLY A 527 41.68 14.89 -12.71
CA GLY A 527 42.90 14.09 -12.76
C GLY A 527 43.18 13.54 -11.34
N LEU A 528 43.22 12.24 -11.24
CA LEU A 528 43.80 11.53 -10.08
C LEU A 528 45.32 11.61 -10.22
N PRO A 529 46.06 12.07 -9.20
CA PRO A 529 47.49 11.84 -9.16
C PRO A 529 47.77 10.38 -8.82
N SER A 530 48.76 9.84 -9.50
CA SER A 530 49.37 8.51 -9.38
C SER A 530 49.82 8.19 -7.95
#